data_a21d0a2a10f7202bf2261e198019e43d
#
_entry.id   a21d0a2a10f7202bf2261e198019e43d
#
_cell.length_a   1.000
_cell.length_b   1.000
_cell.length_c   1.000
_cell.angle_alpha   90.00
_cell.angle_beta   90.00
_cell.angle_gamma   90.00
#
_symmetry.space_group_name_H-M   'P 1'
#
loop_
_entity.id
_entity.type
_entity.pdbx_description
1 polymer ?
#
loop_
_entity_poly.entity_id
_entity_poly.type
_entity_poly.pdbx_seq_one_letter_code
_entity_poly.pdbx_strand_id
1 'polypeptide(L)'
;MRELLSQKEQRQLKILEYLFENPDWIYLDDLSKIIGYNARIIKSDIKDLREVFPDFDIRHSTAGIMMVNTKNNGIERIYQYFLQTSDYFQILKAFFLLDTPFTYEHLSEFLDISLPSLRKKVADINKILDGTYRFKLKVTPISIIGDEKDIRFFFSQYFHEAYSFLEWPFTEIKEADIDSFVSFFINLAKFPAKYQNLYQIRTQATVDLHRMKRGYFVRFPKQTTSWLSPIYDQLSDFQSQLQDLAQGLNVEVTPENLNQIFSPFAEPGLFFTVEDFLEARQSYEQVDRSYHAARDILDNLTRRFGVQFSNTDTLIWNLHNTALLERREINSESIISQ
;
A
#
# COMPACT_ATOMS: atom_id res chain seq x y z
N MET A 1 -6.10 6.55 0.90
CA MET A 1 -6.17 6.34 2.37
C MET A 1 -6.54 7.59 3.19
N ARG A 2 -6.40 8.80 2.64
CA ARG A 2 -6.76 10.06 3.35
C ARG A 2 -8.23 10.11 3.76
N GLU A 3 -9.12 9.55 2.98
CA GLU A 3 -10.56 9.48 3.22
C GLU A 3 -10.93 8.69 4.49
N LEU A 4 -10.05 7.81 4.93
CA LEU A 4 -10.19 7.04 6.18
C LEU A 4 -9.71 7.80 7.43
N LEU A 5 -9.09 8.97 7.26
CA LEU A 5 -8.77 9.83 8.39
C LEU A 5 -10.01 10.61 8.85
N SER A 6 -10.15 10.86 10.15
CA SER A 6 -11.19 11.73 10.68
C SER A 6 -11.04 13.16 10.14
N GLN A 7 -12.10 13.96 10.15
CA GLN A 7 -12.05 15.36 9.69
C GLN A 7 -10.98 16.19 10.41
N LYS A 8 -10.72 15.92 11.70
CA LYS A 8 -9.65 16.55 12.46
C LYS A 8 -8.30 16.14 11.90
N GLU A 9 -8.05 14.85 11.72
CA GLU A 9 -6.78 14.34 11.22
C GLU A 9 -6.51 14.79 9.77
N GLN A 10 -7.52 14.80 8.89
CA GLN A 10 -7.40 15.34 7.54
C GLN A 10 -7.00 16.82 7.53
N ARG A 11 -7.56 17.61 8.44
CA ARG A 11 -7.20 19.02 8.59
C ARG A 11 -5.78 19.18 9.14
N GLN A 12 -5.41 18.41 10.15
CA GLN A 12 -4.06 18.40 10.73
C GLN A 12 -3.02 17.97 9.69
N LEU A 13 -3.34 16.95 8.88
CA LEU A 13 -2.48 16.52 7.78
C LEU A 13 -2.25 17.67 6.78
N LYS A 14 -3.30 18.37 6.34
CA LYS A 14 -3.19 19.52 5.44
C LYS A 14 -2.32 20.64 6.02
N ILE A 15 -2.42 20.88 7.34
CA ILE A 15 -1.58 21.88 8.02
C ILE A 15 -0.11 21.47 7.93
N LEU A 16 0.21 20.22 8.26
CA LEU A 16 1.59 19.74 8.24
C LEU A 16 2.17 19.70 6.82
N GLU A 17 1.40 19.27 5.84
CA GLU A 17 1.80 19.29 4.42
C GLU A 17 2.15 20.69 3.96
N TYR A 18 1.26 21.64 4.24
CA TYR A 18 1.49 23.02 3.85
C TYR A 18 2.76 23.61 4.52
N LEU A 19 2.92 23.39 5.83
CA LEU A 19 4.09 23.87 6.56
C LEU A 19 5.39 23.14 6.16
N PHE A 20 5.30 21.90 5.70
CA PHE A 20 6.45 21.14 5.19
C PHE A 20 6.93 21.68 3.83
N GLU A 21 5.99 21.96 2.93
CA GLU A 21 6.28 22.51 1.61
C GLU A 21 6.69 23.99 1.63
N ASN A 22 6.26 24.72 2.67
CA ASN A 22 6.51 26.15 2.83
C ASN A 22 7.24 26.42 4.17
N PRO A 23 8.56 26.25 4.23
CA PRO A 23 9.34 26.32 5.48
C PRO A 23 9.52 27.75 6.04
N ASP A 24 8.81 28.74 5.52
CA ASP A 24 8.82 30.14 5.96
C ASP A 24 7.73 30.42 7.00
N TRP A 25 7.86 31.56 7.67
CA TRP A 25 6.85 32.05 8.61
C TRP A 25 5.55 32.42 7.89
N ILE A 26 4.41 31.90 8.37
CA ILE A 26 3.08 32.23 7.90
C ILE A 26 2.20 32.74 9.02
N TYR A 27 1.44 33.82 8.82
CA TYR A 27 0.46 34.28 9.78
C TYR A 27 -0.70 33.29 9.92
N LEU A 28 -1.21 33.17 11.17
CA LEU A 28 -2.33 32.25 11.48
C LEU A 28 -3.56 32.49 10.60
N ASP A 29 -3.89 33.76 10.32
CA ASP A 29 -5.05 34.13 9.51
C ASP A 29 -4.88 33.70 8.05
N ASP A 30 -3.66 33.76 7.51
CA ASP A 30 -3.40 33.34 6.12
C ASP A 30 -3.39 31.81 6.02
N LEU A 31 -2.77 31.12 6.99
CA LEU A 31 -2.85 29.66 7.05
C LEU A 31 -4.30 29.20 7.19
N SER A 32 -5.13 29.89 7.98
CA SER A 32 -6.54 29.55 8.13
C SER A 32 -7.35 29.67 6.84
N LYS A 33 -7.06 30.68 6.02
CA LYS A 33 -7.67 30.86 4.68
C LYS A 33 -7.26 29.73 3.74
N ILE A 34 -5.97 29.36 3.74
CA ILE A 34 -5.43 28.32 2.86
C ILE A 34 -6.03 26.94 3.23
N ILE A 35 -6.04 26.61 4.52
CA ILE A 35 -6.59 25.32 5.00
C ILE A 35 -8.13 25.28 4.90
N GLY A 36 -8.81 26.45 4.89
CA GLY A 36 -10.26 26.55 4.77
C GLY A 36 -11.01 26.38 6.10
N TYR A 37 -10.37 26.69 7.24
CA TYR A 37 -10.97 26.62 8.57
C TYR A 37 -10.67 27.91 9.34
N ASN A 38 -11.48 28.22 10.37
CA ASN A 38 -11.23 29.42 11.15
C ASN A 38 -9.95 29.34 11.98
N ALA A 39 -9.34 30.51 12.26
CA ALA A 39 -8.05 30.61 12.95
C ALA A 39 -8.05 29.96 14.35
N ARG A 40 -9.19 29.95 15.07
CA ARG A 40 -9.30 29.31 16.38
C ARG A 40 -9.12 27.80 16.31
N ILE A 41 -9.72 27.14 15.28
CA ILE A 41 -9.58 25.71 15.05
C ILE A 41 -8.15 25.38 14.65
N ILE A 42 -7.56 26.14 13.69
CA ILE A 42 -6.16 25.94 13.28
C ILE A 42 -5.20 26.10 14.43
N LYS A 43 -5.40 27.11 15.28
CA LYS A 43 -4.59 27.32 16.50
C LYS A 43 -4.66 26.13 17.46
N SER A 44 -5.85 25.55 17.65
CA SER A 44 -6.03 24.34 18.47
C SER A 44 -5.30 23.14 17.88
N ASP A 45 -5.44 22.91 16.57
CA ASP A 45 -4.77 21.80 15.88
C ASP A 45 -3.24 21.93 15.96
N ILE A 46 -2.70 23.13 15.77
CA ILE A 46 -1.25 23.37 15.89
C ILE A 46 -0.77 23.08 17.31
N LYS A 47 -1.55 23.46 18.33
CA LYS A 47 -1.22 23.15 19.72
C LYS A 47 -1.14 21.63 19.91
N ASP A 48 -2.17 20.89 19.47
CA ASP A 48 -2.22 19.43 19.57
C ASP A 48 -1.03 18.80 18.84
N LEU A 49 -0.75 19.23 17.60
CA LEU A 49 0.35 18.71 16.80
C LEU A 49 1.73 18.94 17.45
N ARG A 50 1.95 20.08 18.09
CA ARG A 50 3.19 20.35 18.82
C ARG A 50 3.43 19.40 19.99
N GLU A 51 2.36 18.92 20.61
CA GLU A 51 2.45 18.01 21.76
C GLU A 51 2.68 16.55 21.34
N VAL A 52 2.12 16.14 20.18
CA VAL A 52 2.07 14.72 19.78
C VAL A 52 2.96 14.37 18.59
N PHE A 53 3.53 15.35 17.89
CA PHE A 53 4.33 15.13 16.69
C PHE A 53 5.78 15.62 16.86
N PRO A 54 6.66 14.84 17.50
CA PRO A 54 8.01 15.27 17.90
C PRO A 54 9.03 15.26 16.75
N ASP A 55 8.69 14.74 15.59
CA ASP A 55 9.61 14.61 14.46
C ASP A 55 9.89 15.94 13.74
N PHE A 56 9.03 16.95 13.97
CA PHE A 56 9.16 18.29 13.43
C PHE A 56 8.92 19.33 14.53
N ASP A 57 9.68 20.41 14.51
CA ASP A 57 9.52 21.51 15.48
C ASP A 57 8.60 22.61 14.91
N ILE A 58 7.34 22.61 15.34
CA ILE A 58 6.37 23.64 14.95
C ILE A 58 6.53 24.85 15.89
N ARG A 59 7.09 25.93 15.37
CA ARG A 59 7.36 27.17 16.10
C ARG A 59 6.23 28.17 15.95
N HIS A 60 5.99 28.94 17.03
CA HIS A 60 5.05 30.03 17.02
C HIS A 60 5.72 31.30 17.60
N SER A 61 5.61 32.41 16.89
CA SER A 61 6.13 33.69 17.29
C SER A 61 5.21 34.83 16.84
N THR A 62 5.64 36.09 17.05
CA THR A 62 4.95 37.27 16.47
C THR A 62 5.01 37.33 14.97
N ALA A 63 5.97 36.61 14.33
CA ALA A 63 6.09 36.49 12.88
C ALA A 63 5.12 35.42 12.29
N GLY A 64 4.44 34.66 13.16
CA GLY A 64 3.48 33.62 12.71
C GLY A 64 3.85 32.22 13.20
N ILE A 65 3.64 31.26 12.32
CA ILE A 65 3.86 29.83 12.53
C ILE A 65 4.84 29.35 11.46
N MET A 66 5.74 28.47 11.85
CA MET A 66 6.71 27.83 10.94
C MET A 66 6.98 26.41 11.42
N MET A 67 7.25 25.48 10.51
CA MET A 67 7.72 24.15 10.84
C MET A 67 9.20 24.01 10.47
N VAL A 68 9.99 23.50 11.42
CA VAL A 68 11.42 23.24 11.21
C VAL A 68 11.66 21.74 11.21
N ASN A 69 12.20 21.25 10.11
CA ASN A 69 12.59 19.85 9.98
C ASN A 69 14.00 19.66 10.56
N THR A 70 14.09 19.43 11.86
CA THR A 70 15.37 19.32 12.57
C THR A 70 16.09 18.00 12.32
N LYS A 71 15.37 16.98 11.89
CA LYS A 71 15.91 15.62 11.67
C LYS A 71 16.08 15.25 10.19
N ASN A 72 15.83 16.19 9.29
CA ASN A 72 15.84 15.97 7.83
C ASN A 72 14.91 14.80 7.40
N ASN A 73 13.76 14.67 8.04
CA ASN A 73 12.75 13.67 7.70
C ASN A 73 12.06 14.01 6.37
N GLY A 74 11.66 13.01 5.60
CA GLY A 74 10.80 13.20 4.44
C GLY A 74 9.33 13.44 4.83
N ILE A 75 8.50 13.83 3.85
CA ILE A 75 7.07 14.06 4.04
C ILE A 75 6.33 12.76 4.42
N GLU A 76 6.83 11.61 3.99
CA GLU A 76 6.30 10.28 4.32
C GLU A 76 6.20 10.05 5.83
N ARG A 77 7.07 10.70 6.62
CA ARG A 77 7.00 10.62 8.09
C ARG A 77 5.71 11.22 8.66
N ILE A 78 5.17 12.24 7.99
CA ILE A 78 3.89 12.83 8.34
C ILE A 78 2.75 11.82 8.10
N TYR A 79 2.77 11.15 6.93
CA TYR A 79 1.76 10.14 6.59
C TYR A 79 1.83 8.93 7.53
N GLN A 80 3.02 8.41 7.78
CA GLN A 80 3.26 7.31 8.72
C GLN A 80 2.67 7.59 10.09
N TYR A 81 2.88 8.80 10.61
CA TYR A 81 2.31 9.19 11.90
C TYR A 81 0.79 9.01 11.94
N PHE A 82 0.05 9.57 10.98
CA PHE A 82 -1.41 9.44 10.95
C PHE A 82 -1.88 8.01 10.72
N LEU A 83 -1.22 7.26 9.84
CA LEU A 83 -1.55 5.87 9.57
C LEU A 83 -1.28 4.96 10.77
N GLN A 84 -0.29 5.28 11.59
CA GLN A 84 0.04 4.52 12.80
C GLN A 84 -0.78 4.93 14.02
N THR A 85 -1.30 6.16 14.11
CA THR A 85 -1.94 6.69 15.32
C THR A 85 -3.46 6.87 15.21
N SER A 86 -4.00 6.97 13.99
CA SER A 86 -5.44 7.12 13.78
C SER A 86 -6.23 5.91 14.30
N ASP A 87 -7.27 6.17 15.08
CA ASP A 87 -8.17 5.12 15.58
C ASP A 87 -8.74 4.24 14.45
N TYR A 88 -9.05 4.83 13.30
CA TYR A 88 -9.60 4.08 12.16
C TYR A 88 -8.59 3.08 11.62
N PHE A 89 -7.34 3.48 11.49
CA PHE A 89 -6.28 2.59 11.04
C PHE A 89 -5.87 1.58 12.12
N GLN A 90 -5.93 1.93 13.39
CA GLN A 90 -5.74 0.96 14.47
C GLN A 90 -6.84 -0.11 14.48
N ILE A 91 -8.09 0.27 14.23
CA ILE A 91 -9.20 -0.67 14.08
C ILE A 91 -8.95 -1.59 12.85
N LEU A 92 -8.64 -1.02 11.69
CA LEU A 92 -8.35 -1.78 10.46
C LEU A 92 -7.20 -2.77 10.66
N LYS A 93 -6.10 -2.32 11.27
CA LYS A 93 -4.94 -3.14 11.61
C LYS A 93 -5.32 -4.28 12.55
N ALA A 94 -6.11 -4.00 13.59
CA ALA A 94 -6.58 -5.02 14.52
C ALA A 94 -7.43 -6.09 13.83
N PHE A 95 -8.38 -5.69 12.97
CA PHE A 95 -9.17 -6.62 12.16
C PHE A 95 -8.32 -7.49 11.24
N PHE A 96 -7.21 -6.96 10.74
CA PHE A 96 -6.30 -7.69 9.87
C PHE A 96 -5.39 -8.64 10.64
N LEU A 97 -4.77 -8.20 11.73
CA LEU A 97 -3.72 -8.94 12.43
C LEU A 97 -4.25 -9.91 13.49
N LEU A 98 -5.42 -9.63 14.11
CA LEU A 98 -5.92 -10.46 15.20
C LEU A 98 -6.48 -11.79 14.70
N ASP A 99 -6.13 -12.86 15.40
CA ASP A 99 -6.70 -14.18 15.16
C ASP A 99 -8.11 -14.32 15.76
N THR A 100 -8.93 -15.10 15.09
CA THR A 100 -10.23 -15.51 15.64
C THR A 100 -10.05 -16.66 16.64
N PRO A 101 -10.86 -16.75 17.71
CA PRO A 101 -12.07 -15.93 17.95
C PRO A 101 -11.80 -14.71 18.84
N PHE A 102 -11.81 -13.53 18.26
CA PHE A 102 -11.76 -12.26 18.99
C PHE A 102 -13.18 -11.69 19.10
N THR A 103 -13.63 -11.35 20.31
CA THR A 103 -14.94 -10.71 20.48
C THR A 103 -14.83 -9.20 20.32
N TYR A 104 -15.98 -8.56 20.11
CA TYR A 104 -16.03 -7.11 19.97
C TYR A 104 -15.66 -6.39 21.28
N GLU A 105 -15.96 -7.02 22.40
CA GLU A 105 -15.56 -6.58 23.74
C GLU A 105 -14.03 -6.60 23.89
N HIS A 106 -13.38 -7.72 23.53
CA HIS A 106 -11.92 -7.82 23.54
C HIS A 106 -11.26 -6.80 22.61
N LEU A 107 -11.86 -6.52 21.43
CA LEU A 107 -11.35 -5.49 20.53
C LEU A 107 -11.46 -4.08 21.16
N SER A 108 -12.55 -3.81 21.86
CA SER A 108 -12.75 -2.57 22.61
C SER A 108 -11.68 -2.37 23.70
N GLU A 109 -11.41 -3.41 24.46
CA GLU A 109 -10.37 -3.42 25.50
C GLU A 109 -8.96 -3.29 24.89
N PHE A 110 -8.66 -4.06 23.84
CA PHE A 110 -7.36 -4.05 23.15
C PHE A 110 -7.00 -2.67 22.58
N LEU A 111 -8.01 -1.97 22.01
CA LEU A 111 -7.82 -0.65 21.40
C LEU A 111 -8.01 0.53 22.38
N ASP A 112 -8.40 0.26 23.64
CA ASP A 112 -8.80 1.27 24.61
C ASP A 112 -9.87 2.24 24.07
N ILE A 113 -10.84 1.67 23.32
CA ILE A 113 -11.94 2.42 22.71
C ILE A 113 -13.25 1.87 23.28
N SER A 114 -14.11 2.73 23.83
CA SER A 114 -15.40 2.29 24.37
C SER A 114 -16.28 1.61 23.30
N LEU A 115 -17.05 0.58 23.67
CA LEU A 115 -17.90 -0.17 22.75
C LEU A 115 -18.82 0.71 21.88
N PRO A 116 -19.52 1.75 22.42
CA PRO A 116 -20.34 2.64 21.59
C PRO A 116 -19.49 3.40 20.56
N SER A 117 -18.31 3.89 20.98
CA SER A 117 -17.37 4.60 20.09
C SER A 117 -16.82 3.68 19.00
N LEU A 118 -16.43 2.46 19.37
CA LEU A 118 -15.92 1.45 18.43
C LEU A 118 -16.99 1.09 17.38
N ARG A 119 -18.26 0.86 17.81
CA ARG A 119 -19.35 0.59 16.89
C ARG A 119 -19.56 1.72 15.88
N LYS A 120 -19.53 2.97 16.35
CA LYS A 120 -19.66 4.13 15.47
C LYS A 120 -18.49 4.21 14.48
N LYS A 121 -17.25 4.06 14.96
CA LYS A 121 -16.05 4.10 14.10
C LYS A 121 -16.06 2.99 13.05
N VAL A 122 -16.42 1.77 13.41
CA VAL A 122 -16.54 0.65 12.45
C VAL A 122 -17.64 0.92 11.41
N ALA A 123 -18.78 1.52 11.80
CA ALA A 123 -19.82 1.91 10.86
C ALA A 123 -19.34 3.01 9.90
N ASP A 124 -18.61 4.01 10.40
CA ASP A 124 -18.04 5.08 9.59
C ASP A 124 -16.95 4.53 8.62
N ILE A 125 -16.09 3.65 9.08
CA ILE A 125 -15.11 2.94 8.24
C ILE A 125 -15.82 2.16 7.13
N ASN A 126 -16.82 1.34 7.48
CA ASN A 126 -17.56 0.53 6.50
C ASN A 126 -18.25 1.37 5.43
N LYS A 127 -18.75 2.56 5.78
CA LYS A 127 -19.35 3.47 4.82
C LYS A 127 -18.34 3.94 3.76
N ILE A 128 -17.08 4.16 4.16
CA ILE A 128 -16.02 4.56 3.25
C ILE A 128 -15.55 3.35 2.43
N LEU A 129 -15.32 2.21 3.08
CA LEU A 129 -14.83 0.99 2.43
C LEU A 129 -15.80 0.46 1.37
N ASP A 130 -17.10 0.46 1.65
CA ASP A 130 -18.15 -0.02 0.72
C ASP A 130 -18.20 0.83 -0.56
N GLY A 131 -17.97 2.15 -0.43
CA GLY A 131 -17.94 3.08 -1.56
C GLY A 131 -16.67 3.03 -2.41
N THR A 132 -15.54 2.61 -1.84
CA THR A 132 -14.22 2.79 -2.48
C THR A 132 -13.48 1.47 -2.71
N TYR A 133 -13.53 0.53 -1.75
CA TYR A 133 -12.63 -0.63 -1.72
C TYR A 133 -13.32 -2.00 -1.86
N ARG A 134 -14.65 -2.05 -2.01
CA ARG A 134 -15.44 -3.28 -2.22
C ARG A 134 -15.24 -4.36 -1.14
N PHE A 135 -14.91 -3.96 0.08
CA PHE A 135 -14.87 -4.85 1.25
C PHE A 135 -15.37 -4.13 2.49
N LYS A 136 -15.66 -4.85 3.54
CA LYS A 136 -16.12 -4.29 4.82
C LYS A 136 -15.67 -5.11 6.02
N LEU A 137 -15.69 -4.48 7.19
CA LEU A 137 -15.46 -5.08 8.49
C LEU A 137 -16.76 -5.69 9.02
N LYS A 138 -16.72 -6.98 9.35
CA LYS A 138 -17.83 -7.69 9.99
C LYS A 138 -17.46 -7.91 11.45
N VAL A 139 -18.40 -7.59 12.35
CA VAL A 139 -18.17 -7.61 13.81
C VAL A 139 -18.58 -8.92 14.48
N THR A 140 -19.39 -9.76 13.83
CA THR A 140 -19.86 -11.04 14.39
C THR A 140 -19.93 -12.13 13.30
N PRO A 141 -18.98 -13.05 13.28
CA PRO A 141 -17.66 -13.01 13.92
C PRO A 141 -16.82 -11.87 13.35
N ILE A 142 -15.79 -11.42 14.10
CA ILE A 142 -14.84 -10.42 13.62
C ILE A 142 -14.13 -10.98 12.39
N SER A 143 -14.25 -10.28 11.25
CA SER A 143 -13.65 -10.68 9.99
C SER A 143 -13.68 -9.54 8.99
N ILE A 144 -12.87 -9.64 7.95
CA ILE A 144 -12.91 -8.76 6.78
C ILE A 144 -13.56 -9.54 5.65
N ILE A 145 -14.63 -9.02 5.08
CA ILE A 145 -15.40 -9.68 4.03
C ILE A 145 -15.50 -8.82 2.77
N GLY A 146 -15.30 -9.42 1.61
CA GLY A 146 -15.31 -8.73 0.31
C GLY A 146 -14.46 -9.49 -0.72
N ASP A 147 -14.04 -8.79 -1.77
CA ASP A 147 -13.08 -9.34 -2.73
C ASP A 147 -11.71 -9.48 -2.08
N GLU A 148 -11.16 -10.70 -2.09
CA GLU A 148 -9.88 -10.98 -1.42
C GLU A 148 -8.70 -10.24 -2.06
N LYS A 149 -8.74 -9.96 -3.36
CA LYS A 149 -7.72 -9.17 -4.04
C LYS A 149 -7.71 -7.74 -3.55
N ASP A 150 -8.89 -7.12 -3.41
CA ASP A 150 -9.02 -5.75 -2.93
C ASP A 150 -8.61 -5.63 -1.47
N ILE A 151 -8.95 -6.63 -0.64
CA ILE A 151 -8.52 -6.69 0.76
C ILE A 151 -6.99 -6.72 0.84
N ARG A 152 -6.35 -7.64 0.12
CA ARG A 152 -4.90 -7.79 0.12
C ARG A 152 -4.20 -6.56 -0.42
N PHE A 153 -4.71 -5.99 -1.51
CA PHE A 153 -4.19 -4.76 -2.09
C PHE A 153 -4.25 -3.60 -1.08
N PHE A 154 -5.41 -3.37 -0.46
CA PHE A 154 -5.57 -2.32 0.54
C PHE A 154 -4.58 -2.46 1.71
N PHE A 155 -4.47 -3.65 2.30
CA PHE A 155 -3.58 -3.86 3.43
C PHE A 155 -2.10 -3.84 3.04
N SER A 156 -1.76 -4.26 1.84
CA SER A 156 -0.40 -4.09 1.32
C SER A 156 -0.02 -2.61 1.21
N GLN A 157 -0.89 -1.78 0.64
CA GLN A 157 -0.68 -0.33 0.59
C GLN A 157 -0.62 0.28 1.99
N TYR A 158 -1.54 -0.10 2.89
CA TYR A 158 -1.54 0.39 4.26
C TYR A 158 -0.22 0.11 4.97
N PHE A 159 0.26 -1.14 4.96
CA PHE A 159 1.50 -1.50 5.64
C PHE A 159 2.72 -0.87 4.96
N HIS A 160 2.71 -0.75 3.64
CA HIS A 160 3.77 -0.09 2.89
C HIS A 160 3.89 1.41 3.21
N GLU A 161 2.76 2.11 3.35
CA GLU A 161 2.74 3.54 3.66
C GLU A 161 2.92 3.82 5.16
N ALA A 162 2.35 2.98 6.03
CA ALA A 162 2.34 3.21 7.48
C ALA A 162 3.68 2.92 8.16
N TYR A 163 4.52 2.05 7.59
CA TYR A 163 5.76 1.61 8.21
C TYR A 163 6.95 1.85 7.28
N SER A 164 8.11 2.11 7.85
CA SER A 164 9.36 2.14 7.10
C SER A 164 9.88 0.73 6.86
N PHE A 165 10.84 0.58 5.95
CA PHE A 165 11.51 -0.70 5.71
C PHE A 165 12.15 -1.32 6.97
N LEU A 166 12.54 -0.49 7.94
CA LEU A 166 13.16 -0.92 9.19
C LEU A 166 12.16 -1.30 10.29
N GLU A 167 10.86 -1.13 10.05
CA GLU A 167 9.79 -1.45 10.99
C GLU A 167 9.05 -2.70 10.54
N TRP A 168 8.86 -3.64 11.48
CA TRP A 168 8.17 -4.89 11.19
C TRP A 168 6.89 -5.04 12.05
N PRO A 169 5.70 -4.77 11.49
CA PRO A 169 4.45 -4.78 12.25
C PRO A 169 3.82 -6.18 12.44
N PHE A 170 4.37 -7.22 11.79
CA PHE A 170 3.78 -8.56 11.80
C PHE A 170 4.42 -9.43 12.90
N THR A 171 3.61 -9.89 13.85
CA THR A 171 4.10 -10.72 14.97
C THR A 171 4.18 -12.21 14.65
N GLU A 172 3.35 -12.69 13.72
CA GLU A 172 3.22 -14.13 13.41
C GLU A 172 4.15 -14.61 12.28
N ILE A 173 4.72 -13.69 11.53
CA ILE A 173 5.65 -13.96 10.44
C ILE A 173 6.96 -13.30 10.81
N LYS A 174 8.03 -14.08 10.90
CA LYS A 174 9.35 -13.53 11.18
C LYS A 174 9.88 -12.80 9.95
N GLU A 175 10.42 -11.62 10.18
CA GLU A 175 11.01 -10.79 9.13
C GLU A 175 12.06 -11.54 8.30
N ALA A 176 12.99 -12.23 8.96
CA ALA A 176 14.06 -12.98 8.31
C ALA A 176 13.55 -14.11 7.41
N ASP A 177 12.44 -14.76 7.77
CA ASP A 177 11.88 -15.86 6.98
C ASP A 177 11.26 -15.33 5.68
N ILE A 178 10.54 -14.20 5.74
CA ILE A 178 9.98 -13.58 4.53
C ILE A 178 11.07 -12.97 3.64
N ASP A 179 12.11 -12.38 4.23
CA ASP A 179 13.24 -11.83 3.47
C ASP A 179 13.99 -12.93 2.71
N SER A 180 14.23 -14.07 3.35
CA SER A 180 14.83 -15.24 2.73
C SER A 180 13.97 -15.79 1.59
N PHE A 181 12.65 -15.86 1.81
CA PHE A 181 11.68 -16.32 0.82
C PHE A 181 11.64 -15.39 -0.40
N VAL A 182 11.47 -14.10 -0.19
CA VAL A 182 11.42 -13.10 -1.27
C VAL A 182 12.75 -13.08 -2.04
N SER A 183 13.89 -13.11 -1.35
CA SER A 183 15.22 -13.11 -1.97
C SER A 183 15.43 -14.35 -2.84
N PHE A 184 15.01 -15.53 -2.38
CA PHE A 184 15.12 -16.76 -3.18
C PHE A 184 14.35 -16.62 -4.50
N PHE A 185 13.10 -16.18 -4.47
CA PHE A 185 12.27 -16.08 -5.68
C PHE A 185 12.70 -14.95 -6.62
N ILE A 186 13.17 -13.83 -6.09
CA ILE A 186 13.72 -12.74 -6.91
C ILE A 186 14.96 -13.19 -7.66
N ASN A 187 15.87 -13.93 -6.98
CA ASN A 187 17.07 -14.45 -7.60
C ASN A 187 16.74 -15.52 -8.65
N LEU A 188 15.79 -16.42 -8.37
CA LEU A 188 15.36 -17.44 -9.30
C LEU A 188 14.72 -16.84 -10.56
N ALA A 189 13.91 -15.82 -10.41
CA ALA A 189 13.27 -15.08 -11.51
C ALA A 189 14.24 -14.13 -12.24
N LYS A 190 15.48 -13.97 -11.77
CA LYS A 190 16.46 -12.96 -12.27
C LYS A 190 15.87 -11.55 -12.34
N PHE A 191 15.04 -11.23 -11.38
CA PHE A 191 14.32 -9.96 -11.31
C PHE A 191 15.29 -8.81 -11.05
N PRO A 192 15.30 -7.71 -11.85
CA PRO A 192 16.13 -6.55 -11.61
C PRO A 192 15.60 -5.77 -10.39
N ALA A 193 16.04 -6.19 -9.21
CA ALA A 193 15.54 -5.67 -7.95
C ALA A 193 16.03 -4.24 -7.69
N LYS A 194 15.11 -3.27 -7.73
CA LYS A 194 15.32 -1.95 -7.14
C LYS A 194 14.77 -1.95 -5.71
N TYR A 195 15.36 -1.16 -4.81
CA TYR A 195 14.95 -1.07 -3.42
C TYR A 195 13.43 -0.89 -3.22
N GLN A 196 12.81 0.02 -3.97
CA GLN A 196 11.37 0.28 -3.91
C GLN A 196 10.54 -0.95 -4.25
N ASN A 197 10.94 -1.69 -5.29
CA ASN A 197 10.24 -2.92 -5.70
C ASN A 197 10.40 -4.02 -4.64
N LEU A 198 11.59 -4.15 -4.03
CA LEU A 198 11.84 -5.13 -2.97
C LEU A 198 10.93 -4.89 -1.77
N TYR A 199 10.81 -3.65 -1.32
CA TYR A 199 9.96 -3.31 -0.20
C TYR A 199 8.48 -3.59 -0.50
N GLN A 200 8.02 -3.24 -1.69
CA GLN A 200 6.65 -3.52 -2.11
C GLN A 200 6.37 -5.03 -2.21
N ILE A 201 7.26 -5.80 -2.86
CA ILE A 201 7.11 -7.25 -2.99
C ILE A 201 7.12 -7.93 -1.62
N ARG A 202 8.03 -7.53 -0.73
CA ARG A 202 8.12 -8.02 0.64
C ARG A 202 6.83 -7.79 1.41
N THR A 203 6.32 -6.57 1.40
CA THR A 203 5.07 -6.20 2.09
C THR A 203 3.88 -6.97 1.51
N GLN A 204 3.78 -7.05 0.18
CA GLN A 204 2.73 -7.79 -0.51
C GLN A 204 2.76 -9.28 -0.16
N ALA A 205 3.93 -9.92 -0.29
CA ALA A 205 4.08 -11.34 0.02
C ALA A 205 3.72 -11.63 1.50
N THR A 206 4.05 -10.72 2.40
CA THR A 206 3.69 -10.86 3.83
C THR A 206 2.18 -10.78 4.05
N VAL A 207 1.51 -9.81 3.44
CA VAL A 207 0.05 -9.66 3.51
C VAL A 207 -0.64 -10.88 2.90
N ASP A 208 -0.17 -11.33 1.75
CA ASP A 208 -0.73 -12.47 1.05
C ASP A 208 -0.58 -13.77 1.85
N LEU A 209 0.62 -14.01 2.39
CA LEU A 209 0.90 -15.15 3.26
C LEU A 209 0.03 -15.14 4.52
N HIS A 210 -0.10 -13.97 5.18
CA HIS A 210 -0.92 -13.79 6.36
C HIS A 210 -2.38 -14.16 6.11
N ARG A 211 -2.96 -13.71 4.98
CA ARG A 211 -4.33 -14.02 4.58
C ARG A 211 -4.50 -15.49 4.19
N MET A 212 -3.55 -16.02 3.41
CA MET A 212 -3.56 -17.43 2.99
C MET A 212 -3.53 -18.38 4.20
N LYS A 213 -2.67 -18.13 5.21
CA LYS A 213 -2.57 -18.95 6.44
C LYS A 213 -3.87 -18.97 7.25
N ARG A 214 -4.74 -17.97 7.06
CA ARG A 214 -6.08 -17.90 7.66
C ARG A 214 -7.19 -18.49 6.80
N GLY A 215 -6.84 -19.13 5.67
CA GLY A 215 -7.79 -19.78 4.77
C GLY A 215 -8.50 -18.81 3.81
N TYR A 216 -8.03 -17.59 3.65
CA TYR A 216 -8.55 -16.65 2.68
C TYR A 216 -7.73 -16.74 1.39
N PHE A 217 -8.34 -17.19 0.31
CA PHE A 217 -7.68 -17.45 -0.97
C PHE A 217 -8.22 -16.55 -2.08
N VAL A 218 -7.31 -16.02 -2.89
CA VAL A 218 -7.66 -15.34 -4.14
C VAL A 218 -8.12 -16.38 -5.16
N ARG A 219 -9.17 -16.07 -5.90
CA ARG A 219 -9.65 -16.91 -7.01
C ARG A 219 -8.99 -16.45 -8.30
N PHE A 220 -8.13 -17.29 -8.86
CA PHE A 220 -7.53 -17.06 -10.18
C PHE A 220 -8.36 -17.68 -11.30
N PRO A 221 -8.40 -17.07 -12.50
CA PRO A 221 -8.95 -17.71 -13.70
C PRO A 221 -8.21 -19.02 -14.01
N LYS A 222 -8.93 -20.03 -14.53
CA LYS A 222 -8.36 -21.35 -14.81
C LYS A 222 -7.21 -21.38 -15.84
N GLN A 223 -7.03 -20.32 -16.63
CA GLN A 223 -6.02 -20.20 -17.69
C GLN A 223 -5.13 -18.98 -17.47
N THR A 224 -4.60 -18.82 -16.27
CA THR A 224 -3.73 -17.69 -15.96
C THR A 224 -2.29 -18.10 -16.24
N THR A 225 -1.69 -17.58 -17.31
CA THR A 225 -0.23 -17.62 -17.49
C THR A 225 0.37 -16.61 -16.52
N SER A 226 0.98 -17.13 -15.46
CA SER A 226 1.66 -16.33 -14.44
C SER A 226 3.12 -16.17 -14.83
N TRP A 227 3.73 -15.04 -14.50
CA TRP A 227 5.18 -14.86 -14.57
C TRP A 227 5.94 -15.90 -13.72
N LEU A 228 5.26 -16.50 -12.73
CA LEU A 228 5.78 -17.60 -11.93
C LEU A 228 5.89 -18.92 -12.71
N SER A 229 5.19 -19.07 -13.85
CA SER A 229 5.18 -20.32 -14.62
C SER A 229 6.57 -20.84 -14.98
N PRO A 230 7.52 -20.01 -15.47
CA PRO A 230 8.89 -20.47 -15.73
C PRO A 230 9.65 -20.89 -14.48
N ILE A 231 9.22 -20.41 -13.30
CA ILE A 231 9.82 -20.75 -12.01
C ILE A 231 9.37 -22.13 -11.55
N TYR A 232 8.13 -22.52 -11.84
CA TYR A 232 7.56 -23.81 -11.39
C TYR A 232 8.37 -25.00 -11.86
N ASP A 233 8.84 -24.98 -13.11
CA ASP A 233 9.66 -26.04 -13.69
C ASP A 233 11.03 -26.18 -13.02
N GLN A 234 11.52 -25.11 -12.41
CA GLN A 234 12.80 -25.06 -11.72
C GLN A 234 12.72 -25.43 -10.22
N LEU A 235 11.52 -25.49 -9.64
CA LEU A 235 11.36 -25.76 -8.21
C LEU A 235 11.92 -27.13 -7.79
N SER A 236 11.85 -28.13 -8.68
CA SER A 236 12.40 -29.45 -8.43
C SER A 236 13.90 -29.46 -8.17
N ASP A 237 14.62 -28.51 -8.72
CA ASP A 237 16.08 -28.41 -8.61
C ASP A 237 16.54 -27.82 -7.27
N PHE A 238 15.61 -27.22 -6.50
CA PHE A 238 15.88 -26.50 -5.25
C PHE A 238 15.17 -27.10 -4.03
N GLN A 239 14.91 -28.40 -4.00
CA GLN A 239 14.10 -29.05 -2.97
C GLN A 239 14.56 -28.79 -1.53
N SER A 240 15.86 -28.81 -1.26
CA SER A 240 16.38 -28.56 0.09
C SER A 240 16.11 -27.12 0.55
N GLN A 241 16.38 -26.13 -0.30
CA GLN A 241 16.12 -24.72 -0.01
C GLN A 241 14.60 -24.46 0.17
N LEU A 242 13.77 -25.10 -0.64
CA LEU A 242 12.33 -25.00 -0.52
C LEU A 242 11.80 -25.62 0.78
N GLN A 243 12.43 -26.69 1.28
CA GLN A 243 12.10 -27.25 2.57
C GLN A 243 12.40 -26.28 3.73
N ASP A 244 13.58 -25.64 3.70
CA ASP A 244 13.96 -24.66 4.70
C ASP A 244 12.99 -23.45 4.70
N LEU A 245 12.67 -22.94 3.51
CA LEU A 245 11.70 -21.84 3.34
C LEU A 245 10.29 -22.24 3.80
N ALA A 246 9.84 -23.44 3.45
CA ALA A 246 8.56 -23.99 3.86
C ALA A 246 8.48 -24.10 5.39
N GLN A 247 9.55 -24.57 6.04
CA GLN A 247 9.62 -24.67 7.49
C GLN A 247 9.59 -23.29 8.16
N GLY A 248 10.38 -22.32 7.68
CA GLY A 248 10.42 -20.95 8.21
C GLY A 248 9.07 -20.26 8.15
N LEU A 249 8.40 -20.35 7.01
CA LEU A 249 7.08 -19.74 6.79
C LEU A 249 5.91 -20.59 7.31
N ASN A 250 6.15 -21.85 7.68
CA ASN A 250 5.11 -22.82 8.02
C ASN A 250 4.04 -22.93 6.92
N VAL A 251 4.48 -23.10 5.68
CA VAL A 251 3.64 -23.26 4.49
C VAL A 251 4.38 -24.10 3.44
N GLU A 252 3.67 -24.99 2.77
CA GLU A 252 4.24 -25.76 1.66
C GLU A 252 4.47 -24.85 0.45
N VAL A 253 5.66 -24.92 -0.18
CA VAL A 253 6.01 -24.14 -1.38
C VAL A 253 5.59 -24.92 -2.63
N THR A 254 4.34 -24.70 -3.03
CA THR A 254 3.74 -25.26 -4.26
C THR A 254 3.40 -24.13 -5.24
N PRO A 255 3.20 -24.43 -6.54
CA PRO A 255 2.72 -23.45 -7.51
C PRO A 255 1.46 -22.71 -7.06
N GLU A 256 0.52 -23.42 -6.47
CA GLU A 256 -0.74 -22.88 -5.97
C GLU A 256 -0.49 -21.88 -4.83
N ASN A 257 0.35 -22.25 -3.86
CA ASN A 257 0.69 -21.38 -2.72
C ASN A 257 1.53 -20.17 -3.16
N LEU A 258 2.44 -20.34 -4.13
CA LEU A 258 3.17 -19.22 -4.72
C LEU A 258 2.25 -18.21 -5.40
N ASN A 259 1.25 -18.70 -6.16
CA ASN A 259 0.23 -17.82 -6.73
C ASN A 259 -0.55 -17.07 -5.65
N GLN A 260 -0.78 -17.68 -4.49
CA GLN A 260 -1.42 -17.00 -3.37
C GLN A 260 -0.53 -15.97 -2.70
N ILE A 261 0.76 -16.29 -2.48
CA ILE A 261 1.72 -15.40 -1.79
C ILE A 261 2.15 -14.23 -2.67
N PHE A 262 2.11 -14.38 -3.98
CA PHE A 262 2.42 -13.33 -4.95
C PHE A 262 1.19 -12.94 -5.77
N SER A 263 0.03 -12.86 -5.13
CA SER A 263 -1.26 -12.75 -5.82
C SER A 263 -1.38 -11.61 -6.86
N PRO A 264 -0.85 -10.38 -6.65
CA PRO A 264 -0.88 -9.35 -7.67
C PRO A 264 -0.01 -9.67 -8.89
N PHE A 265 1.05 -10.42 -8.66
CA PHE A 265 2.02 -10.81 -9.69
C PHE A 265 1.65 -12.12 -10.39
N ALA A 266 0.71 -12.87 -9.83
CA ALA A 266 0.19 -14.11 -10.45
C ALA A 266 -0.82 -13.84 -11.58
N GLU A 267 -1.26 -12.60 -11.77
CA GLU A 267 -2.22 -12.24 -12.82
C GLU A 267 -1.55 -12.05 -14.17
N PRO A 268 -2.27 -12.37 -15.28
CA PRO A 268 -1.75 -12.15 -16.62
C PRO A 268 -1.48 -10.66 -16.88
N GLY A 269 -0.40 -10.38 -17.59
CA GLY A 269 -0.09 -9.05 -18.08
C GLY A 269 0.90 -8.24 -17.24
N LEU A 270 1.32 -8.76 -16.08
CA LEU A 270 2.47 -8.18 -15.36
C LEU A 270 3.74 -8.91 -15.80
N PHE A 271 4.68 -8.19 -16.36
CA PHE A 271 5.96 -8.73 -16.84
C PHE A 271 7.12 -8.15 -16.04
N PHE A 272 8.11 -8.98 -15.73
CA PHE A 272 9.26 -8.58 -14.93
C PHE A 272 10.48 -8.27 -15.78
N THR A 273 10.54 -8.76 -17.02
CA THR A 273 11.58 -8.41 -17.96
C THR A 273 10.99 -7.73 -19.20
N VAL A 274 11.79 -6.92 -19.86
CA VAL A 274 11.42 -6.29 -21.13
C VAL A 274 11.21 -7.35 -22.19
N GLU A 275 12.05 -8.38 -22.17
CA GLU A 275 12.01 -9.52 -23.09
C GLU A 275 10.67 -10.26 -23.01
N ASP A 276 10.23 -10.62 -21.79
CA ASP A 276 8.94 -11.29 -21.56
C ASP A 276 7.76 -10.42 -22.06
N PHE A 277 7.85 -9.12 -21.83
CA PHE A 277 6.84 -8.15 -22.29
C PHE A 277 6.77 -8.09 -23.82
N LEU A 278 7.93 -8.02 -24.49
CA LEU A 278 8.00 -7.97 -25.95
C LEU A 278 7.55 -9.29 -26.60
N GLU A 279 7.83 -10.43 -25.97
CA GLU A 279 7.33 -11.74 -26.42
C GLU A 279 5.81 -11.82 -26.23
N ALA A 280 5.29 -11.44 -25.08
CA ALA A 280 3.86 -11.43 -24.80
C ALA A 280 3.08 -10.49 -25.74
N ARG A 281 3.68 -9.38 -26.15
CA ARG A 281 3.12 -8.49 -27.16
C ARG A 281 2.76 -9.19 -28.46
N GLN A 282 3.56 -10.14 -28.90
CA GLN A 282 3.30 -10.90 -30.12
C GLN A 282 2.13 -11.88 -29.97
N SER A 283 1.85 -12.30 -28.75
CA SER A 283 0.85 -13.35 -28.44
C SER A 283 -0.48 -12.79 -27.92
N TYR A 284 -0.48 -11.60 -27.33
CA TYR A 284 -1.64 -11.01 -26.65
C TYR A 284 -1.98 -9.62 -27.18
N GLU A 285 -3.11 -9.52 -27.87
CA GLU A 285 -3.60 -8.25 -28.47
C GLU A 285 -3.69 -7.09 -27.43
N GLN A 286 -4.03 -7.41 -26.19
CA GLN A 286 -4.18 -6.41 -25.13
C GLN A 286 -2.82 -5.82 -24.71
N VAL A 287 -1.76 -6.64 -24.72
CA VAL A 287 -0.38 -6.17 -24.45
C VAL A 287 0.13 -5.32 -25.62
N ASP A 288 -0.16 -5.73 -26.85
CA ASP A 288 0.22 -4.98 -28.05
C ASP A 288 -0.47 -3.62 -28.13
N ARG A 289 -1.78 -3.54 -27.81
CA ARG A 289 -2.49 -2.25 -27.73
C ARG A 289 -1.88 -1.33 -26.66
N SER A 290 -1.56 -1.86 -25.49
CA SER A 290 -0.91 -1.12 -24.42
C SER A 290 0.47 -0.59 -24.82
N TYR A 291 1.24 -1.42 -25.53
CA TYR A 291 2.53 -1.02 -26.11
C TYR A 291 2.40 0.17 -27.06
N HIS A 292 1.46 0.09 -28.00
CA HIS A 292 1.25 1.19 -28.95
C HIS A 292 0.76 2.47 -28.28
N ALA A 293 -0.15 2.39 -27.32
CA ALA A 293 -0.62 3.55 -26.58
C ALA A 293 0.52 4.24 -25.80
N ALA A 294 1.38 3.48 -25.12
CA ALA A 294 2.53 4.01 -24.42
C ALA A 294 3.57 4.62 -25.38
N ARG A 295 3.79 4.00 -26.54
CA ARG A 295 4.67 4.52 -27.58
C ARG A 295 4.17 5.87 -28.13
N ASP A 296 2.87 5.98 -28.39
CA ASP A 296 2.27 7.25 -28.86
C ASP A 296 2.48 8.37 -27.84
N ILE A 297 2.42 8.08 -26.54
CA ILE A 297 2.73 9.05 -25.47
C ILE A 297 4.20 9.49 -25.58
N LEU A 298 5.14 8.57 -25.68
CA LEU A 298 6.58 8.88 -25.78
C LEU A 298 6.91 9.65 -27.08
N ASP A 299 6.30 9.29 -28.20
CA ASP A 299 6.46 9.99 -29.49
C ASP A 299 5.90 11.43 -29.44
N ASN A 300 4.79 11.64 -28.71
CA ASN A 300 4.25 12.97 -28.46
C ASN A 300 5.17 13.81 -27.58
N LEU A 301 5.74 13.23 -26.53
CA LEU A 301 6.72 13.91 -25.66
C LEU A 301 7.98 14.27 -26.44
N THR A 302 8.49 13.35 -27.26
CA THR A 302 9.64 13.60 -28.17
C THR A 302 9.38 14.77 -29.09
N ARG A 303 8.24 14.80 -29.77
CA ARG A 303 7.86 15.89 -30.69
C ARG A 303 7.68 17.22 -29.97
N ARG A 304 7.10 17.23 -28.79
CA ARG A 304 6.76 18.43 -28.02
C ARG A 304 7.97 19.07 -27.34
N PHE A 305 8.87 18.26 -26.83
CA PHE A 305 9.99 18.71 -25.99
C PHE A 305 11.36 18.52 -26.64
N GLY A 306 11.45 17.88 -27.81
CA GLY A 306 12.72 17.61 -28.49
C GLY A 306 13.63 16.60 -27.77
N VAL A 307 13.09 15.81 -26.85
CA VAL A 307 13.84 14.83 -26.04
C VAL A 307 13.77 13.47 -26.73
N GLN A 308 14.94 12.82 -26.92
CA GLN A 308 15.00 11.44 -27.41
C GLN A 308 15.14 10.48 -26.20
N PHE A 309 14.36 9.41 -26.20
CA PHE A 309 14.39 8.38 -25.15
C PHE A 309 15.31 7.24 -25.59
N SER A 310 16.35 6.97 -24.82
CA SER A 310 17.41 5.99 -25.15
C SER A 310 17.00 4.52 -24.93
N ASN A 311 15.99 4.22 -24.19
CA ASN A 311 15.50 2.84 -23.92
C ASN A 311 13.97 2.82 -24.00
N THR A 312 13.44 3.03 -25.19
CA THR A 312 11.99 3.18 -25.43
C THR A 312 11.20 1.96 -24.94
N ASP A 313 11.67 0.75 -25.22
CA ASP A 313 10.97 -0.47 -24.82
C ASP A 313 10.96 -0.67 -23.30
N THR A 314 12.03 -0.33 -22.61
CA THR A 314 12.08 -0.33 -21.13
C THR A 314 11.10 0.68 -20.54
N LEU A 315 10.98 1.87 -21.14
CA LEU A 315 10.03 2.88 -20.69
C LEU A 315 8.59 2.46 -20.94
N ILE A 316 8.30 1.87 -22.09
CA ILE A 316 6.97 1.35 -22.44
C ILE A 316 6.58 0.22 -21.49
N TRP A 317 7.50 -0.70 -21.22
CA TRP A 317 7.29 -1.76 -20.23
C TRP A 317 7.01 -1.21 -18.84
N ASN A 318 7.78 -0.23 -18.36
CA ASN A 318 7.54 0.42 -17.08
C ASN A 318 6.16 1.10 -17.02
N LEU A 319 5.78 1.83 -18.09
CA LEU A 319 4.48 2.49 -18.20
C LEU A 319 3.33 1.45 -18.19
N HIS A 320 3.49 0.35 -18.89
CA HIS A 320 2.52 -0.74 -18.90
C HIS A 320 2.32 -1.33 -17.50
N ASN A 321 3.41 -1.68 -16.82
CA ASN A 321 3.35 -2.27 -15.48
C ASN A 321 2.79 -1.30 -14.45
N THR A 322 3.18 -0.03 -14.50
CA THR A 322 2.63 1.02 -13.63
C THR A 322 1.13 1.17 -13.86
N ALA A 323 0.68 1.26 -15.12
CA ALA A 323 -0.74 1.38 -15.45
C ALA A 323 -1.56 0.15 -15.03
N LEU A 324 -0.98 -1.04 -15.02
CA LEU A 324 -1.67 -2.24 -14.50
C LEU A 324 -1.83 -2.21 -12.98
N LEU A 325 -0.81 -1.75 -12.26
CA LEU A 325 -0.88 -1.57 -10.82
C LEU A 325 -1.85 -0.45 -10.43
N GLU A 326 -1.83 0.67 -11.17
CA GLU A 326 -2.70 1.84 -10.94
C GLU A 326 -4.16 1.61 -11.41
N ARG A 327 -4.42 0.74 -12.38
CA ARG A 327 -5.81 0.43 -12.81
C ARG A 327 -6.69 -0.11 -11.69
N ARG A 328 -6.10 -0.62 -10.64
CA ARG A 328 -6.81 -1.01 -9.41
C ARG A 328 -7.22 0.21 -8.60
N GLU A 329 -6.44 1.28 -8.63
CA GLU A 329 -6.79 2.58 -8.01
C GLU A 329 -7.85 3.33 -8.84
N ILE A 330 -7.71 3.36 -10.16
CA ILE A 330 -8.63 4.07 -11.07
C ILE A 330 -10.02 3.44 -11.12
N ASN A 331 -10.15 2.13 -10.97
CA ASN A 331 -11.47 1.50 -10.85
C ASN A 331 -12.20 1.89 -9.55
N SER A 332 -11.51 2.40 -8.55
CA SER A 332 -12.12 3.00 -7.36
C SER A 332 -12.54 4.45 -7.56
N GLU A 333 -11.88 5.20 -8.45
CA GLU A 333 -12.21 6.60 -8.77
C GLU A 333 -13.27 6.73 -9.90
N SER A 334 -13.33 5.77 -10.84
CA SER A 334 -14.26 5.83 -11.99
C SER A 334 -15.75 5.62 -11.62
N ILE A 335 -16.05 5.25 -10.40
CA ILE A 335 -17.45 5.17 -9.89
C ILE A 335 -17.98 6.56 -9.44
N ILE A 336 -17.10 7.56 -9.34
CA ILE A 336 -17.49 8.93 -8.93
C ILE A 336 -17.90 9.81 -10.13
N SER A 337 -17.75 9.34 -11.36
CA SER A 337 -18.06 10.12 -12.58
C SER A 337 -19.21 9.55 -13.41
N GLN A 338 -20.24 8.98 -12.76
CA GLN A 338 -21.56 8.76 -13.40
C GLN A 338 -22.67 9.37 -12.57
#